data_25639b8bfc11154e0102fe30902b9280
#
_entry.id   25639b8bfc11154e0102fe30902b9280
#
_cell.length_a   1.000
_cell.length_b   1.000
_cell.length_c   1.000
_cell.angle_alpha   90.00
_cell.angle_beta   90.00
_cell.angle_gamma   90.00
#
_symmetry.space_group_name_H-M   'P 1'
#
loop_
_entity.id
_entity.type
_entity.pdbx_description
1 polymer ?
#
loop_
_entity_poly.entity_id
_entity_poly.type
_entity_poly.pdbx_seq_one_letter_code
_entity_poly.pdbx_strand_id
1 'polypeptide(L)'
;TQAGVVSVIFKYCDDNKMALLDLKDIKKVINYITEEGKVDIEEHYGKISTSTTGTILRKIIELEQQGGDMFFGEMSFDINDLMRFDENGKGYINIIRLTDIQDKPKLFSTFMLSLLSEIYQQMPEKGDADQPELVIFIDEAHLIFNEASKVLLEQIETIVKLIRSKGIGIYFITQNPMDVPSGVLAQLGLKI
;
A
#
# COMPACT_ATOMS: atom_id res chain seq x y z
N THR A 1 -18.26 7.28 -7.44
CA THR A 1 -17.05 6.50 -7.81
C THR A 1 -16.81 5.37 -6.81
N GLN A 2 -16.08 4.30 -7.21
CA GLN A 2 -15.72 3.20 -6.30
C GLN A 2 -14.93 3.71 -5.08
N ALA A 3 -13.95 4.60 -5.28
CA ALA A 3 -13.19 5.21 -4.20
C ALA A 3 -14.08 5.95 -3.19
N GLY A 4 -15.09 6.70 -3.66
CA GLY A 4 -16.04 7.38 -2.77
C GLY A 4 -16.85 6.41 -1.91
N VAL A 5 -17.25 5.25 -2.46
CA VAL A 5 -17.96 4.23 -1.66
C VAL A 5 -17.04 3.60 -0.62
N VAL A 6 -15.78 3.33 -0.98
CA VAL A 6 -14.77 2.83 -0.03
C VAL A 6 -14.56 3.85 1.10
N SER A 7 -14.44 5.15 0.77
CA SER A 7 -14.33 6.21 1.80
C SER A 7 -15.55 6.25 2.73
N VAL A 8 -16.75 6.04 2.22
CA VAL A 8 -17.97 5.95 3.06
C VAL A 8 -17.92 4.73 3.98
N ILE A 9 -17.43 3.58 3.49
CA ILE A 9 -17.28 2.37 4.33
C ILE A 9 -16.33 2.65 5.50
N PHE A 10 -15.16 3.22 5.25
CA PHE A 10 -14.22 3.57 6.32
C PHE A 10 -14.85 4.59 7.29
N LYS A 11 -15.44 5.66 6.77
CA LYS A 11 -16.09 6.69 7.58
C LYS A 11 -17.19 6.09 8.47
N TYR A 12 -18.05 5.23 7.93
CA TYR A 12 -19.10 4.54 8.68
C TYR A 12 -18.50 3.68 9.80
N CYS A 13 -17.45 2.93 9.51
CA CYS A 13 -16.77 2.10 10.50
C CYS A 13 -16.14 2.94 11.62
N ASP A 14 -15.48 4.05 11.27
CA ASP A 14 -14.88 4.97 12.24
C ASP A 14 -15.94 5.59 13.16
N ASP A 15 -17.04 6.09 12.58
CA ASP A 15 -18.14 6.72 13.34
C ASP A 15 -18.79 5.71 14.31
N ASN A 16 -18.85 4.44 13.94
CA ASN A 16 -19.43 3.37 14.75
C ASN A 16 -18.38 2.59 15.57
N LYS A 17 -17.12 3.02 15.58
CA LYS A 17 -16.02 2.37 16.31
C LYS A 17 -15.84 0.90 15.94
N MET A 18 -16.05 0.57 14.69
CA MET A 18 -15.90 -0.77 14.14
C MET A 18 -14.51 -0.90 13.51
N ALA A 19 -13.72 -1.85 13.99
CA ALA A 19 -12.43 -2.15 13.40
C ALA A 19 -12.61 -2.87 12.05
N LEU A 20 -11.86 -2.45 11.04
CA LEU A 20 -11.70 -3.16 9.78
C LEU A 20 -10.33 -3.83 9.80
N LEU A 21 -10.29 -5.10 10.14
CA LEU A 21 -9.03 -5.83 10.36
C LEU A 21 -8.59 -6.58 9.10
N ASP A 22 -9.54 -7.10 8.33
CA ASP A 22 -9.27 -7.90 7.16
C ASP A 22 -10.26 -7.66 6.00
N LEU A 23 -10.06 -8.34 4.89
CA LEU A 23 -10.94 -8.26 3.72
C LEU A 23 -12.35 -8.79 4.00
N LYS A 24 -12.50 -9.71 4.96
CA LYS A 24 -13.81 -10.27 5.33
C LYS A 24 -14.67 -9.24 6.05
N ASP A 25 -14.05 -8.40 6.87
CA ASP A 25 -14.77 -7.32 7.56
C ASP A 25 -15.29 -6.29 6.56
N ILE A 26 -14.48 -5.90 5.59
CA ILE A 26 -14.95 -5.00 4.51
C ILE A 26 -16.14 -5.62 3.77
N LYS A 27 -16.10 -6.93 3.45
CA LYS A 27 -17.23 -7.61 2.80
C LYS A 27 -18.50 -7.61 3.67
N LYS A 28 -18.37 -7.87 4.98
CA LYS A 28 -19.49 -7.81 5.91
C LYS A 28 -20.12 -6.42 5.94
N VAL A 29 -19.29 -5.38 6.03
CA VAL A 29 -19.80 -3.99 6.03
C VAL A 29 -20.47 -3.66 4.71
N ILE A 30 -19.90 -4.06 3.56
CA ILE A 30 -20.55 -3.84 2.26
C ILE A 30 -21.93 -4.51 2.20
N ASN A 31 -22.05 -5.74 2.66
CA ASN A 31 -23.35 -6.43 2.68
C ASN A 31 -24.32 -5.72 3.60
N TYR A 32 -23.91 -5.34 4.81
CA TYR A 32 -24.75 -4.60 5.75
C TYR A 32 -25.26 -3.28 5.16
N ILE A 33 -24.39 -2.45 4.61
CA ILE A 33 -24.78 -1.14 4.05
C ILE A 33 -25.63 -1.23 2.78
N THR A 34 -25.67 -2.40 2.13
CA THR A 34 -26.53 -2.62 0.95
C THR A 34 -27.84 -3.32 1.27
N GLU A 35 -27.95 -3.94 2.43
CA GLU A 35 -29.11 -4.71 2.88
C GLU A 35 -29.78 -4.06 4.12
N GLU A 36 -29.40 -4.53 5.31
CA GLU A 36 -30.03 -4.14 6.57
C GLU A 36 -29.83 -2.66 6.94
N GLY A 37 -28.62 -2.15 6.77
CA GLY A 37 -28.23 -0.77 7.08
C GLY A 37 -28.54 0.26 6.00
N LYS A 38 -29.11 -0.17 4.86
CA LYS A 38 -29.27 0.68 3.68
C LYS A 38 -29.96 2.01 3.95
N VAL A 39 -31.05 2.01 4.71
CA VAL A 39 -31.86 3.23 4.99
C VAL A 39 -31.03 4.22 5.80
N ASP A 40 -30.38 3.75 6.85
CA ASP A 40 -29.54 4.56 7.73
C ASP A 40 -28.35 5.17 6.97
N ILE A 41 -27.71 4.36 6.13
CA ILE A 41 -26.59 4.81 5.28
C ILE A 41 -27.04 5.85 4.24
N GLU A 42 -28.18 5.65 3.59
CA GLU A 42 -28.69 6.62 2.61
C GLU A 42 -29.04 7.97 3.29
N GLU A 43 -29.52 7.94 4.52
CA GLU A 43 -29.86 9.15 5.28
C GLU A 43 -28.60 9.95 5.72
N HIS A 44 -27.57 9.27 6.23
CA HIS A 44 -26.41 9.93 6.84
C HIS A 44 -25.20 10.09 5.91
N TYR A 45 -25.01 9.18 4.96
CA TYR A 45 -23.83 9.13 4.09
C TYR A 45 -24.15 9.24 2.60
N GLY A 46 -25.43 9.25 2.26
CA GLY A 46 -25.90 9.35 0.89
C GLY A 46 -26.08 8.01 0.18
N LYS A 47 -26.69 8.07 -0.97
CA LYS A 47 -27.11 6.89 -1.72
C LYS A 47 -25.92 6.14 -2.33
N ILE A 48 -25.83 4.83 -2.04
CA ILE A 48 -24.81 3.94 -2.56
C ILE A 48 -25.43 3.03 -3.63
N SER A 49 -24.79 2.99 -4.81
CA SER A 49 -25.22 2.14 -5.90
C SER A 49 -24.79 0.68 -5.67
N THR A 50 -25.73 -0.26 -5.79
CA THR A 50 -25.49 -1.70 -5.71
C THR A 50 -24.53 -2.20 -6.81
N SER A 51 -24.55 -1.55 -7.99
CA SER A 51 -23.58 -1.84 -9.06
C SER A 51 -22.14 -1.51 -8.64
N THR A 52 -21.96 -0.41 -7.90
CA THR A 52 -20.64 0.01 -7.40
C THR A 52 -20.14 -0.93 -6.32
N THR A 53 -20.98 -1.28 -5.33
CA THR A 53 -20.62 -2.24 -4.28
C THR A 53 -20.34 -3.62 -4.82
N GLY A 54 -21.12 -4.10 -5.79
CA GLY A 54 -20.85 -5.36 -6.48
C GLY A 54 -19.52 -5.37 -7.24
N THR A 55 -19.09 -4.23 -7.77
CA THR A 55 -17.76 -4.11 -8.41
C THR A 55 -16.62 -4.14 -7.37
N ILE A 56 -16.81 -3.50 -6.22
CA ILE A 56 -15.84 -3.53 -5.12
C ILE A 56 -15.72 -4.96 -4.59
N LEU A 57 -16.83 -5.65 -4.34
CA LEU A 57 -16.82 -7.05 -3.88
C LEU A 57 -16.07 -7.99 -4.83
N ARG A 58 -16.28 -7.85 -6.16
CA ARG A 58 -15.51 -8.64 -7.15
C ARG A 58 -14.01 -8.41 -7.07
N LYS A 59 -13.59 -7.15 -6.84
CA LYS A 59 -12.17 -6.82 -6.69
C LYS A 59 -11.58 -7.39 -5.40
N ILE A 60 -12.35 -7.40 -4.31
CA ILE A 60 -11.93 -8.02 -3.05
C ILE A 60 -11.77 -9.53 -3.24
N ILE A 61 -12.72 -10.18 -3.89
CA ILE A 61 -12.64 -11.62 -4.20
C ILE A 61 -11.43 -11.92 -5.09
N GLU A 62 -11.15 -11.09 -6.09
CA GLU A 62 -9.95 -11.22 -6.93
C GLU A 62 -8.66 -11.16 -6.10
N LEU A 63 -8.58 -10.23 -5.14
CA LEU A 63 -7.43 -10.14 -4.22
C LEU A 63 -7.31 -11.37 -3.31
N GLU A 64 -8.42 -11.86 -2.77
CA GLU A 64 -8.44 -13.08 -1.95
C GLU A 64 -7.96 -14.30 -2.74
N GLN A 65 -8.40 -14.46 -4.01
CA GLN A 65 -7.94 -15.55 -4.87
C GLN A 65 -6.43 -15.48 -5.16
N GLN A 66 -5.83 -14.31 -5.07
CA GLN A 66 -4.39 -14.13 -5.17
C GLN A 66 -3.66 -14.33 -3.83
N GLY A 67 -4.36 -14.71 -2.77
CA GLY A 67 -3.80 -14.87 -1.42
C GLY A 67 -3.76 -13.59 -0.61
N GLY A 68 -4.60 -12.61 -0.96
CA GLY A 68 -4.68 -11.33 -0.24
C GLY A 68 -5.05 -11.48 1.23
N ASP A 69 -5.75 -12.54 1.60
CA ASP A 69 -6.08 -12.89 2.99
C ASP A 69 -4.85 -13.17 3.87
N MET A 70 -3.69 -13.46 3.28
CA MET A 70 -2.42 -13.60 3.99
C MET A 70 -1.73 -12.25 4.26
N PHE A 71 -2.12 -11.19 3.52
CA PHE A 71 -1.50 -9.87 3.59
C PHE A 71 -2.36 -8.82 4.28
N PHE A 72 -3.68 -9.01 4.24
CA PHE A 72 -4.63 -8.10 4.89
C PHE A 72 -5.16 -8.78 6.16
N GLY A 73 -4.73 -8.29 7.32
CA GLY A 73 -5.13 -8.87 8.60
C GLY A 73 -4.31 -8.31 9.76
N GLU A 74 -4.56 -8.84 10.95
CA GLU A 74 -3.79 -8.53 12.14
C GLU A 74 -2.38 -9.15 12.06
N MET A 75 -1.45 -8.56 12.82
CA MET A 75 -0.01 -8.80 12.84
C MET A 75 0.74 -8.13 11.68
N SER A 76 0.44 -6.84 11.43
CA SER A 76 1.36 -6.01 10.66
C SER A 76 2.65 -5.77 11.45
N PHE A 77 3.77 -5.67 10.75
CA PHE A 77 5.02 -5.25 11.40
C PHE A 77 5.00 -3.72 11.61
N ASP A 78 5.70 -3.28 12.67
CA ASP A 78 5.92 -1.85 12.90
C ASP A 78 7.07 -1.35 12.01
N ILE A 79 6.87 -0.22 11.32
CA ILE A 79 7.92 0.41 10.52
C ILE A 79 9.16 0.72 11.37
N ASN A 80 8.99 1.05 12.64
CA ASN A 80 10.10 1.28 13.56
C ASN A 80 10.99 0.04 13.75
N ASP A 81 10.47 -1.16 13.53
CA ASP A 81 11.27 -2.38 13.58
C ASP A 81 12.33 -2.44 12.47
N LEU A 82 12.11 -1.77 11.34
CA LEU A 82 13.07 -1.68 10.24
C LEU A 82 14.27 -0.77 10.56
N MET A 83 14.15 0.09 11.57
CA MET A 83 15.14 1.12 11.93
C MET A 83 15.85 0.84 13.26
N ARG A 84 15.72 -0.37 13.80
CA ARG A 84 16.37 -0.74 15.05
C ARG A 84 17.88 -0.84 14.90
N PHE A 85 18.57 -0.60 16.00
CA PHE A 85 20.01 -0.74 16.14
C PHE A 85 20.36 -1.87 17.12
N ASP A 86 21.50 -2.48 16.89
CA ASP A 86 22.10 -3.43 17.83
C ASP A 86 22.74 -2.71 19.04
N GLU A 87 23.26 -3.48 19.99
CA GLU A 87 23.93 -2.96 21.19
C GLU A 87 25.19 -2.12 20.88
N ASN A 88 25.75 -2.26 19.67
CA ASN A 88 26.93 -1.53 19.20
C ASN A 88 26.55 -0.30 18.35
N GLY A 89 25.26 0.03 18.22
CA GLY A 89 24.76 1.14 17.42
C GLY A 89 24.77 0.88 15.92
N LYS A 90 24.83 -0.38 15.46
CA LYS A 90 24.71 -0.74 14.05
C LYS A 90 23.25 -1.05 13.72
N GLY A 91 22.77 -0.53 12.57
CA GLY A 91 21.44 -0.82 12.07
C GLY A 91 21.29 -2.31 11.70
N TYR A 92 20.10 -2.85 11.95
CA TYR A 92 19.76 -4.20 11.47
C TYR A 92 19.56 -4.23 9.96
N ILE A 93 19.94 -5.36 9.35
CA ILE A 93 19.57 -5.68 7.97
C ILE A 93 18.30 -6.53 8.02
N ASN A 94 17.20 -5.96 7.55
CA ASN A 94 15.91 -6.62 7.48
C ASN A 94 15.71 -7.21 6.08
N ILE A 95 15.24 -8.45 5.98
CA ILE A 95 14.96 -9.12 4.71
C ILE A 95 13.48 -9.45 4.67
N ILE A 96 12.73 -8.75 3.80
CA ILE A 96 11.32 -9.03 3.52
C ILE A 96 11.27 -9.95 2.31
N ARG A 97 10.85 -11.19 2.50
CA ARG A 97 10.74 -12.17 1.42
C ARG A 97 9.33 -12.17 0.85
N LEU A 98 9.22 -11.90 -0.45
CA LEU A 98 7.94 -11.79 -1.18
C LEU A 98 7.81 -12.87 -2.27
N THR A 99 8.53 -13.99 -2.11
CA THR A 99 8.54 -15.09 -3.11
C THR A 99 7.16 -15.66 -3.39
N ASP A 100 6.28 -15.65 -2.40
CA ASP A 100 4.93 -16.23 -2.51
C ASP A 100 3.93 -15.37 -3.28
N ILE A 101 4.34 -14.15 -3.63
CA ILE A 101 3.50 -13.19 -4.39
C ILE A 101 4.18 -12.64 -5.64
N GLN A 102 5.36 -13.13 -6.01
CA GLN A 102 6.07 -12.68 -7.22
C GLN A 102 5.29 -12.96 -8.51
N ASP A 103 4.52 -14.04 -8.54
CA ASP A 103 3.63 -14.43 -9.64
C ASP A 103 2.25 -13.76 -9.60
N LYS A 104 2.04 -12.82 -8.65
CA LYS A 104 0.77 -12.12 -8.41
C LYS A 104 0.97 -10.61 -8.48
N PRO A 105 1.15 -10.05 -9.69
CA PRO A 105 1.66 -8.69 -9.87
C PRO A 105 0.78 -7.61 -9.22
N LYS A 106 -0.55 -7.79 -9.21
CA LYS A 106 -1.45 -6.84 -8.53
C LYS A 106 -1.27 -6.83 -7.02
N LEU A 107 -1.14 -8.02 -6.42
CA LEU A 107 -0.92 -8.13 -4.98
C LEU A 107 0.46 -7.60 -4.59
N PHE A 108 1.49 -7.94 -5.37
CA PHE A 108 2.86 -7.45 -5.18
C PHE A 108 2.92 -5.91 -5.23
N SER A 109 2.36 -5.32 -6.30
CA SER A 109 2.32 -3.86 -6.45
C SER A 109 1.54 -3.17 -5.33
N THR A 110 0.41 -3.77 -4.89
CA THR A 110 -0.40 -3.22 -3.79
C THR A 110 0.36 -3.28 -2.47
N PHE A 111 1.03 -4.40 -2.18
CA PHE A 111 1.87 -4.55 -1.00
C PHE A 111 3.00 -3.51 -0.98
N MET A 112 3.73 -3.38 -2.08
CA MET A 112 4.83 -2.43 -2.18
C MET A 112 4.37 -0.98 -2.02
N LEU A 113 3.22 -0.62 -2.61
CA LEU A 113 2.65 0.71 -2.40
C LEU A 113 2.27 0.93 -0.94
N SER A 114 1.62 -0.06 -0.29
CA SER A 114 1.24 0.03 1.12
C SER A 114 2.47 0.23 2.01
N LEU A 115 3.51 -0.58 1.81
CA LEU A 115 4.78 -0.48 2.54
C LEU A 115 5.44 0.89 2.38
N LEU A 116 5.60 1.34 1.14
CA LEU A 116 6.23 2.64 0.86
C LEU A 116 5.38 3.81 1.38
N SER A 117 4.04 3.71 1.30
CA SER A 117 3.13 4.73 1.82
C SER A 117 3.21 4.82 3.33
N GLU A 118 3.26 3.69 4.03
CA GLU A 118 3.33 3.64 5.47
C GLU A 118 4.66 4.19 5.98
N ILE A 119 5.77 3.80 5.36
CA ILE A 119 7.09 4.37 5.64
C ILE A 119 7.07 5.89 5.44
N TYR A 120 6.52 6.35 4.31
CA TYR A 120 6.45 7.78 4.00
C TYR A 120 5.60 8.56 5.02
N GLN A 121 4.49 8.00 5.50
CA GLN A 121 3.59 8.66 6.45
C GLN A 121 4.15 8.69 7.87
N GLN A 122 4.80 7.62 8.31
CA GLN A 122 5.30 7.51 9.69
C GLN A 122 6.63 8.22 9.90
N MET A 123 7.46 8.32 8.85
CA MET A 123 8.76 8.99 8.96
C MET A 123 8.61 10.52 9.04
N PRO A 124 9.27 11.17 10.01
CA PRO A 124 9.27 12.63 10.11
C PRO A 124 10.06 13.28 8.97
N GLU A 125 9.74 14.53 8.65
CA GLU A 125 10.55 15.32 7.73
C GLU A 125 11.93 15.58 8.35
N LYS A 126 13.00 15.25 7.62
CA LYS A 126 14.40 15.43 8.04
C LYS A 126 15.11 16.51 7.23
N GLY A 127 14.55 16.92 6.10
CA GLY A 127 15.22 17.79 5.15
C GLY A 127 16.43 17.12 4.49
N ASP A 128 17.47 17.89 4.20
CA ASP A 128 18.71 17.35 3.63
C ASP A 128 19.61 16.84 4.76
N ALA A 129 19.48 15.55 5.07
CA ALA A 129 20.36 14.85 6.00
C ALA A 129 21.61 14.34 5.28
N ASP A 130 22.76 14.34 5.96
CA ASP A 130 24.03 13.85 5.39
C ASP A 130 24.02 12.34 5.12
N GLN A 131 23.19 11.59 5.84
CA GLN A 131 23.07 10.14 5.72
C GLN A 131 21.60 9.71 5.82
N PRO A 132 21.17 8.70 5.05
CA PRO A 132 19.82 8.14 5.18
C PRO A 132 19.69 7.36 6.49
N GLU A 133 18.51 7.44 7.11
CA GLU A 133 18.17 6.63 8.29
C GLU A 133 17.72 5.22 7.91
N LEU A 134 17.10 5.08 6.77
CA LEU A 134 16.67 3.80 6.21
C LEU A 134 17.07 3.70 4.75
N VAL A 135 17.63 2.57 4.36
CA VAL A 135 17.93 2.28 2.97
C VAL A 135 17.16 1.03 2.55
N ILE A 136 16.40 1.16 1.47
CA ILE A 136 15.55 0.09 0.93
C ILE A 136 16.14 -0.37 -0.40
N PHE A 137 16.50 -1.64 -0.49
CA PHE A 137 16.87 -2.31 -1.73
C PHE A 137 15.69 -3.14 -2.22
N ILE A 138 15.22 -2.86 -3.42
CA ILE A 138 14.08 -3.55 -4.03
C ILE A 138 14.62 -4.35 -5.21
N ASP A 139 14.76 -5.63 -4.99
CA ASP A 139 15.17 -6.57 -6.03
C ASP A 139 14.01 -6.92 -6.95
N GLU A 140 14.32 -7.25 -8.21
CA GLU A 140 13.31 -7.47 -9.27
C GLU A 140 12.26 -6.33 -9.34
N ALA A 141 12.74 -5.09 -9.28
CA ALA A 141 11.90 -3.89 -9.18
C ALA A 141 10.85 -3.76 -10.29
N HIS A 142 11.05 -4.42 -11.43
CA HIS A 142 10.07 -4.46 -12.51
C HIS A 142 8.71 -5.04 -12.07
N LEU A 143 8.68 -5.92 -11.06
CA LEU A 143 7.45 -6.52 -10.54
C LEU A 143 6.51 -5.49 -9.90
N ILE A 144 7.05 -4.37 -9.38
CA ILE A 144 6.23 -3.29 -8.82
C ILE A 144 5.39 -2.63 -9.91
N PHE A 145 5.98 -2.52 -11.10
CA PHE A 145 5.40 -1.74 -12.20
C PHE A 145 4.58 -2.59 -13.16
N ASN A 146 4.81 -3.92 -13.17
CA ASN A 146 4.07 -4.87 -13.99
C ASN A 146 2.60 -4.88 -13.61
N GLU A 147 1.73 -4.69 -14.60
CA GLU A 147 0.27 -4.67 -14.44
C GLU A 147 -0.26 -3.65 -13.43
N ALA A 148 0.59 -2.75 -12.93
CA ALA A 148 0.19 -1.68 -12.03
C ALA A 148 -0.77 -0.72 -12.74
N SER A 149 -1.85 -0.33 -12.05
CA SER A 149 -2.76 0.69 -12.58
C SER A 149 -2.06 2.04 -12.67
N LYS A 150 -2.52 2.90 -13.58
CA LYS A 150 -1.98 4.26 -13.73
C LYS A 150 -1.99 5.03 -12.38
N VAL A 151 -3.05 4.90 -11.60
CA VAL A 151 -3.18 5.54 -10.29
C VAL A 151 -2.11 5.03 -9.33
N LEU A 152 -1.85 3.73 -9.33
CA LEU A 152 -0.81 3.11 -8.50
C LEU A 152 0.59 3.63 -8.87
N LEU A 153 0.89 3.68 -10.17
CA LEU A 153 2.16 4.21 -10.67
C LEU A 153 2.38 5.68 -10.29
N GLU A 154 1.36 6.53 -10.42
CA GLU A 154 1.40 7.95 -10.03
C GLU A 154 1.65 8.11 -8.52
N GLN A 155 1.08 7.24 -7.69
CA GLN A 155 1.32 7.24 -6.24
C GLN A 155 2.75 6.82 -5.88
N ILE A 156 3.26 5.75 -6.49
CA ILE A 156 4.65 5.31 -6.29
C ILE A 156 5.63 6.40 -6.73
N GLU A 157 5.41 7.01 -7.89
CA GLU A 157 6.23 8.12 -8.39
C GLU A 157 6.26 9.29 -7.41
N THR A 158 5.09 9.65 -6.87
CA THR A 158 4.97 10.73 -5.87
C THR A 158 5.75 10.40 -4.60
N ILE A 159 5.63 9.17 -4.09
CA ILE A 159 6.36 8.74 -2.89
C ILE A 159 7.87 8.76 -3.15
N VAL A 160 8.33 8.17 -4.25
CA VAL A 160 9.76 8.12 -4.59
C VAL A 160 10.35 9.52 -4.71
N LYS A 161 9.60 10.46 -5.25
CA LYS A 161 10.01 11.87 -5.34
C LYS A 161 10.20 12.52 -3.98
N LEU A 162 9.35 12.22 -3.01
CA LEU A 162 9.28 12.91 -1.72
C LEU A 162 10.01 12.17 -0.59
N ILE A 163 10.26 10.89 -0.73
CA ILE A 163 10.75 10.04 0.36
C ILE A 163 12.17 10.42 0.83
N ARG A 164 12.94 11.07 -0.04
CA ARG A 164 14.28 11.56 0.30
C ARG A 164 14.24 12.59 1.44
N SER A 165 13.24 13.47 1.47
CA SER A 165 13.09 14.47 2.54
C SER A 165 12.80 13.83 3.91
N LYS A 166 12.43 12.55 3.91
CA LYS A 166 12.24 11.73 5.11
C LYS A 166 13.52 11.00 5.56
N GLY A 167 14.65 11.24 4.90
CA GLY A 167 15.90 10.55 5.19
C GLY A 167 15.95 9.09 4.70
N ILE A 168 15.23 8.77 3.64
CA ILE A 168 15.12 7.40 3.11
C ILE A 168 15.78 7.31 1.73
N GLY A 169 16.68 6.33 1.57
CA GLY A 169 17.27 5.96 0.28
C GLY A 169 16.56 4.76 -0.32
N ILE A 170 16.24 4.82 -1.61
CA ILE A 170 15.66 3.69 -2.34
C ILE A 170 16.58 3.29 -3.50
N TYR A 171 16.84 2.00 -3.62
CA TYR A 171 17.57 1.38 -4.73
C TYR A 171 16.67 0.37 -5.43
N PHE A 172 16.38 0.64 -6.70
CA PHE A 172 15.69 -0.32 -7.58
C PHE A 172 16.74 -1.17 -8.31
N ILE A 173 16.63 -2.48 -8.17
CA ILE A 173 17.48 -3.45 -8.84
C ILE A 173 16.65 -4.16 -9.89
N THR A 174 17.06 -4.08 -11.14
CA THR A 174 16.38 -4.70 -12.28
C THR A 174 17.36 -5.02 -13.39
N GLN A 175 17.06 -6.01 -14.19
CA GLN A 175 17.89 -6.42 -15.33
C GLN A 175 17.82 -5.42 -16.49
N ASN A 176 16.70 -4.71 -16.62
CA ASN A 176 16.49 -3.75 -17.70
C ASN A 176 15.96 -2.42 -17.12
N PRO A 177 16.70 -1.31 -17.27
CA PRO A 177 16.26 -0.01 -16.80
C PRO A 177 14.94 0.47 -17.40
N MET A 178 14.57 -0.02 -18.59
CA MET A 178 13.31 0.34 -19.27
C MET A 178 12.07 -0.23 -18.58
N ASP A 179 12.25 -1.19 -17.66
CA ASP A 179 11.15 -1.76 -16.87
C ASP A 179 10.68 -0.80 -15.77
N VAL A 180 11.50 0.20 -15.44
CA VAL A 180 11.14 1.25 -14.48
C VAL A 180 10.52 2.42 -15.23
N PRO A 181 9.31 2.89 -14.85
CA PRO A 181 8.65 4.01 -15.50
C PRO A 181 9.52 5.26 -15.55
N SER A 182 9.45 6.00 -16.67
CA SER A 182 10.26 7.20 -16.90
C SER A 182 10.10 8.26 -15.80
N GLY A 183 8.89 8.40 -15.24
CA GLY A 183 8.61 9.30 -14.12
C GLY A 183 9.40 8.94 -12.86
N VAL A 184 9.49 7.64 -12.53
CA VAL A 184 10.31 7.13 -11.42
C VAL A 184 11.80 7.29 -11.75
N LEU A 185 12.24 6.88 -12.95
CA LEU A 185 13.64 7.02 -13.38
C LEU A 185 14.14 8.47 -13.31
N ALA A 186 13.27 9.44 -13.59
CA ALA A 186 13.61 10.86 -13.52
C ALA A 186 13.91 11.35 -12.09
N GLN A 187 13.41 10.65 -11.07
CA GLN A 187 13.64 10.99 -9.66
C GLN A 187 14.92 10.36 -9.09
N LEU A 188 15.50 9.37 -9.78
CA LEU A 188 16.69 8.68 -9.30
C LEU A 188 17.94 9.50 -9.59
N GLY A 189 18.72 9.79 -8.55
CA GLY A 189 19.95 10.59 -8.64
C GLY A 189 21.13 9.83 -9.25
N LEU A 190 21.16 8.50 -9.13
CA LEU A 190 22.20 7.64 -9.64
C LEU A 190 21.61 6.48 -10.45
N LYS A 191 22.21 6.22 -11.60
CA LYS A 191 21.88 5.08 -12.47
C LYS A 191 23.18 4.36 -12.78
N ILE A 192 23.26 3.06 -12.47
CA ILE A 192 24.44 2.21 -12.65
C ILE A 192 24.10 1.12 -13.67
#